data_2f9e6e4fbff07623a102f2feb18be240
#
_entry.id   2f9e6e4fbff07623a102f2feb18be240
#
_cell.length_a   1.000
_cell.length_b   1.000
_cell.length_c   1.000
_cell.angle_alpha   90.00
_cell.angle_beta   90.00
_cell.angle_gamma   90.00
#
_symmetry.space_group_name_H-M   'P 1'
#
loop_
_entity.id
_entity.type
_entity.pdbx_description
1 polymer ?
#
loop_
_entity_poly.entity_id
_entity_poly.type
_entity_poly.pdbx_seq_one_letter_code
_entity_poly.pdbx_strand_id
1 'polypeptide(L)'
;MIVLKKNQIAIIVLFTILITCLGLYFQWAEFYNGYSYNSGNLAFSILFLSAWVLFSFYWGIIQEKKYQKFIIAYWGINIIASIAIWIFANNKFVQSFLFPFYIWCGGPLYGFRYMLFHLFSLDLNEQTIILITSPLGISFSFIGYWLGCRILKLKKSLGSK
;
A
#
# COMPACT_ATOMS: atom_id res chain seq x y z
N MET A 1 9.38 29.35 -6.35
CA MET A 1 9.56 28.23 -5.38
C MET A 1 8.26 27.78 -4.65
N ILE A 2 7.20 28.59 -4.56
CA ILE A 2 5.92 28.27 -3.89
C ILE A 2 5.00 27.38 -4.75
N VAL A 3 5.02 27.55 -6.07
CA VAL A 3 4.17 26.81 -7.02
C VAL A 3 4.52 25.31 -7.09
N LEU A 4 5.80 24.96 -6.97
CA LEU A 4 6.25 23.56 -6.95
C LEU A 4 5.71 22.78 -5.75
N LYS A 5 5.57 23.40 -4.55
CA LYS A 5 5.08 22.70 -3.34
C LYS A 5 3.60 22.29 -3.41
N LYS A 6 2.76 23.07 -4.11
CA LYS A 6 1.33 22.72 -4.28
C LYS A 6 1.16 21.56 -5.26
N ASN A 7 1.97 21.55 -6.33
CA ASN A 7 1.96 20.47 -7.31
C ASN A 7 2.49 19.13 -6.75
N GLN A 8 3.40 19.14 -5.77
CA GLN A 8 3.93 17.94 -5.15
C GLN A 8 2.84 17.14 -4.40
N ILE A 9 2.00 17.82 -3.63
CA ILE A 9 0.88 17.17 -2.93
C ILE A 9 -0.10 16.58 -3.95
N ALA A 10 -0.43 17.32 -5.00
CA ALA A 10 -1.31 16.84 -6.06
C ALA A 10 -0.75 15.58 -6.74
N ILE A 11 0.55 15.53 -7.01
CA ILE A 11 1.21 14.35 -7.60
C ILE A 11 1.12 13.15 -6.66
N ILE A 12 1.34 13.33 -5.36
CA ILE A 12 1.26 12.25 -4.37
C ILE A 12 -0.18 11.70 -4.32
N VAL A 13 -1.18 12.57 -4.22
CA VAL A 13 -2.58 12.18 -4.17
C VAL A 13 -3.00 11.49 -5.47
N LEU A 14 -2.65 12.06 -6.62
CA LEU A 14 -2.99 11.49 -7.92
C LEU A 14 -2.38 10.10 -8.11
N PHE A 15 -1.10 9.94 -7.79
CA PHE A 15 -0.44 8.63 -7.81
C PHE A 15 -1.17 7.62 -6.93
N THR A 16 -1.48 8.01 -5.68
CA THR A 16 -2.17 7.13 -4.73
C THR A 16 -3.51 6.66 -5.28
N ILE A 17 -4.31 7.58 -5.83
CA ILE A 17 -5.62 7.24 -6.42
C ILE A 17 -5.43 6.30 -7.61
N LEU A 18 -4.57 6.65 -8.55
CA LEU A 18 -4.36 5.87 -9.76
C LEU A 18 -3.87 4.45 -9.47
N ILE A 19 -2.85 4.30 -8.63
CA ILE A 19 -2.28 2.98 -8.34
C ILE A 19 -3.25 2.11 -7.54
N THR A 20 -4.01 2.71 -6.62
CA THR A 20 -5.03 1.98 -5.85
C THR A 20 -6.20 1.55 -6.75
N CYS A 21 -6.70 2.44 -7.62
CA CYS A 21 -7.74 2.08 -8.57
C CYS A 21 -7.30 0.98 -9.53
N LEU A 22 -6.05 1.03 -10.02
CA LEU A 22 -5.50 -0.06 -10.85
C LEU A 22 -5.41 -1.37 -10.07
N GLY A 23 -4.90 -1.35 -8.85
CA GLY A 23 -4.83 -2.52 -7.98
C GLY A 23 -6.21 -3.12 -7.71
N LEU A 24 -7.20 -2.29 -7.45
CA LEU A 24 -8.59 -2.71 -7.27
C LEU A 24 -9.16 -3.31 -8.55
N TYR A 25 -8.95 -2.68 -9.70
CA TYR A 25 -9.48 -3.15 -10.98
C TYR A 25 -9.03 -4.59 -11.29
N PHE A 26 -7.75 -4.90 -11.08
CA PHE A 26 -7.20 -6.23 -11.34
C PHE A 26 -7.54 -7.28 -10.28
N GLN A 27 -8.04 -6.87 -9.11
CA GLN A 27 -8.43 -7.77 -8.03
C GLN A 27 -9.96 -7.85 -7.85
N TRP A 28 -10.72 -7.05 -8.63
CA TRP A 28 -12.14 -6.82 -8.37
C TRP A 28 -12.98 -8.09 -8.42
N ALA A 29 -12.75 -8.92 -9.42
CA ALA A 29 -13.55 -10.13 -9.62
C ALA A 29 -13.38 -11.11 -8.45
N GLU A 30 -12.16 -11.32 -8.01
CA GLU A 30 -11.83 -12.25 -6.94
C GLU A 30 -12.20 -11.68 -5.57
N PHE A 31 -11.91 -10.40 -5.36
CA PHE A 31 -12.15 -9.73 -4.09
C PHE A 31 -13.65 -9.53 -3.81
N TYR A 32 -14.42 -9.10 -4.81
CA TYR A 32 -15.82 -8.74 -4.64
C TYR A 32 -16.76 -9.95 -4.87
N ASN A 33 -16.50 -10.75 -5.89
CA ASN A 33 -17.34 -11.90 -6.25
C ASN A 33 -16.91 -13.20 -5.58
N GLY A 34 -15.79 -13.21 -4.86
CA GLY A 34 -15.28 -14.39 -4.16
C GLY A 34 -14.73 -15.47 -5.09
N TYR A 35 -14.29 -15.12 -6.30
CA TYR A 35 -13.63 -16.07 -7.17
C TYR A 35 -12.30 -16.55 -6.61
N SER A 36 -11.84 -17.71 -7.07
CA SER A 36 -10.57 -18.28 -6.64
C SER A 36 -9.39 -17.41 -7.09
N TYR A 37 -8.46 -17.15 -6.15
CA TYR A 37 -7.24 -16.41 -6.44
C TYR A 37 -6.25 -17.27 -7.24
N ASN A 38 -5.52 -16.60 -8.11
CA ASN A 38 -4.49 -17.21 -8.95
C ASN A 38 -3.16 -16.45 -8.84
N SER A 39 -2.13 -16.96 -9.49
CA SER A 39 -0.79 -16.35 -9.51
C SER A 39 -0.80 -14.93 -10.11
N GLY A 40 -1.72 -14.63 -11.03
CA GLY A 40 -1.89 -13.30 -11.60
C GLY A 40 -2.29 -12.27 -10.55
N ASN A 41 -3.22 -12.62 -9.64
CA ASN A 41 -3.62 -11.74 -8.54
C ASN A 41 -2.44 -11.43 -7.61
N LEU A 42 -1.61 -12.43 -7.29
CA LEU A 42 -0.38 -12.22 -6.54
C LEU A 42 0.59 -11.29 -7.28
N ALA A 43 0.78 -11.51 -8.59
CA ALA A 43 1.66 -10.65 -9.40
C ALA A 43 1.20 -9.19 -9.38
N PHE A 44 -0.11 -8.90 -9.48
CA PHE A 44 -0.64 -7.55 -9.38
C PHE A 44 -0.44 -6.93 -7.99
N SER A 45 -0.57 -7.68 -6.90
CA SER A 45 -0.27 -7.18 -5.56
C SER A 45 1.21 -6.87 -5.39
N ILE A 46 2.11 -7.67 -5.96
CA ILE A 46 3.55 -7.40 -5.98
C ILE A 46 3.86 -6.15 -6.81
N LEU A 47 3.25 -5.99 -7.99
CA LEU A 47 3.40 -4.80 -8.82
C LEU A 47 2.91 -3.55 -8.11
N PHE A 48 1.79 -3.62 -7.40
CA PHE A 48 1.27 -2.53 -6.58
C PHE A 48 2.29 -2.11 -5.51
N LEU A 49 2.85 -3.04 -4.74
CA LEU A 49 3.89 -2.72 -3.75
C LEU A 49 5.17 -2.19 -4.40
N SER A 50 5.58 -2.76 -5.53
CA SER A 50 6.75 -2.29 -6.28
C SER A 50 6.58 -0.85 -6.75
N ALA A 51 5.40 -0.48 -7.23
CA ALA A 51 5.10 0.91 -7.59
C ALA A 51 5.22 1.85 -6.38
N TRP A 52 4.76 1.43 -5.20
CA TRP A 52 4.94 2.19 -3.96
C TRP A 52 6.41 2.33 -3.58
N VAL A 53 7.22 1.28 -3.72
CA VAL A 53 8.69 1.34 -3.47
C VAL A 53 9.35 2.35 -4.41
N LEU A 54 9.08 2.27 -5.72
CA LEU A 54 9.68 3.17 -6.72
C LEU A 54 9.25 4.62 -6.52
N PHE A 55 7.99 4.85 -6.23
CA PHE A 55 7.48 6.19 -5.95
C PHE A 55 8.08 6.76 -4.67
N SER A 56 8.16 5.97 -3.62
CA SER A 56 8.81 6.36 -2.36
C SER A 56 10.29 6.61 -2.52
N PHE A 57 10.97 5.81 -3.33
CA PHE A 57 12.38 6.00 -3.67
C PHE A 57 12.63 7.35 -4.35
N TYR A 58 11.79 7.73 -5.30
CA TYR A 58 11.87 9.06 -5.95
C TYR A 58 11.76 10.19 -4.92
N TRP A 59 10.77 10.13 -4.01
CA TRP A 59 10.62 11.13 -2.95
C TRP A 59 11.75 11.10 -1.92
N GLY A 60 12.37 9.95 -1.71
CA GLY A 60 13.58 9.79 -0.91
C GLY A 60 14.79 10.52 -1.50
N ILE A 61 14.98 10.47 -2.82
CA ILE A 61 16.03 11.23 -3.53
C ILE A 61 15.82 12.73 -3.34
N ILE A 62 14.58 13.22 -3.41
CA ILE A 62 14.24 14.63 -3.23
C ILE A 62 14.31 15.05 -1.75
N GLN A 63 14.34 14.10 -0.81
CA GLN A 63 14.32 14.30 0.65
C GLN A 63 13.09 15.10 1.12
N GLU A 64 11.92 14.87 0.52
CA GLU A 64 10.70 15.59 0.88
C GLU A 64 10.08 15.04 2.18
N LYS A 65 10.25 15.76 3.26
CA LYS A 65 9.76 15.38 4.62
C LYS A 65 8.23 15.27 4.69
N LYS A 66 7.49 16.01 3.87
CA LYS A 66 6.03 15.92 3.85
C LYS A 66 5.55 14.58 3.30
N TYR A 67 6.33 13.97 2.42
CA TYR A 67 6.03 12.63 1.92
C TYR A 67 6.10 11.56 3.02
N GLN A 68 7.06 11.66 3.94
CA GLN A 68 7.09 10.74 5.10
C GLN A 68 5.82 10.86 5.96
N LYS A 69 5.38 12.10 6.24
CA LYS A 69 4.13 12.31 6.97
C LYS A 69 2.93 11.73 6.24
N PHE A 70 2.92 11.86 4.91
CA PHE A 70 1.87 11.28 4.07
C PHE A 70 1.88 9.73 4.15
N ILE A 71 3.04 9.07 4.03
CA ILE A 71 3.15 7.60 4.16
C ILE A 71 2.58 7.16 5.52
N ILE A 72 3.00 7.81 6.61
CA ILE A 72 2.53 7.46 7.96
C ILE A 72 1.02 7.63 8.07
N ALA A 73 0.48 8.75 7.60
CA ALA A 73 -0.95 9.03 7.66
C ALA A 73 -1.75 8.04 6.80
N TYR A 74 -1.36 7.86 5.53
CA TYR A 74 -2.08 7.00 4.58
C TYR A 74 -2.08 5.54 5.05
N TRP A 75 -0.92 4.95 5.30
CA TRP A 75 -0.81 3.56 5.72
C TRP A 75 -1.21 3.36 7.19
N GLY A 76 -1.05 4.38 8.05
CA GLY A 76 -1.54 4.34 9.42
C GLY A 76 -3.07 4.25 9.49
N ILE A 77 -3.78 5.05 8.69
CA ILE A 77 -5.24 4.94 8.55
C ILE A 77 -5.62 3.55 8.04
N ASN A 78 -4.88 3.01 7.07
CA ASN A 78 -5.09 1.66 6.56
C ASN A 78 -4.98 0.60 7.67
N ILE A 79 -3.92 0.64 8.46
CA ILE A 79 -3.68 -0.32 9.55
C ILE A 79 -4.78 -0.19 10.62
N ILE A 80 -5.14 1.04 11.01
CA ILE A 80 -6.19 1.28 12.00
C ILE A 80 -7.54 0.76 11.48
N ALA A 81 -7.88 1.02 10.21
CA ALA A 81 -9.09 0.51 9.60
C ALA A 81 -9.11 -1.03 9.56
N SER A 82 -7.99 -1.65 9.22
CA SER A 82 -7.85 -3.11 9.19
C SER A 82 -8.03 -3.75 10.58
N ILE A 83 -7.46 -3.14 11.61
CA ILE A 83 -7.64 -3.56 13.01
C ILE A 83 -9.10 -3.41 13.44
N ALA A 84 -9.72 -2.28 13.11
CA ALA A 84 -11.11 -2.03 13.45
C ALA A 84 -12.07 -3.03 12.76
N ILE A 85 -11.85 -3.32 11.48
CA ILE A 85 -12.61 -4.33 10.74
C ILE A 85 -12.45 -5.72 11.39
N TRP A 86 -11.25 -6.07 11.82
CA TRP A 86 -10.98 -7.35 12.47
C TRP A 86 -11.65 -7.45 13.83
N ILE A 87 -11.58 -6.40 14.68
CA ILE A 87 -12.20 -6.39 16.02
C ILE A 87 -13.73 -6.44 15.91
N PHE A 88 -14.30 -5.69 14.98
CA PHE A 88 -15.75 -5.54 14.81
C PHE A 88 -16.32 -6.46 13.71
N ALA A 89 -15.66 -7.59 13.43
CA ALA A 89 -16.03 -8.52 12.37
C ALA A 89 -17.50 -8.98 12.42
N ASN A 90 -18.11 -9.06 13.61
CA ASN A 90 -19.50 -9.49 13.79
C ASN A 90 -20.51 -8.33 13.83
N ASN A 91 -20.06 -7.08 13.77
CA ASN A 91 -20.95 -5.91 13.80
C ASN A 91 -21.22 -5.40 12.39
N LYS A 92 -22.38 -5.76 11.82
CA LYS A 92 -22.77 -5.39 10.45
C LYS A 92 -22.78 -3.88 10.19
N PHE A 93 -23.20 -3.08 11.16
CA PHE A 93 -23.22 -1.61 11.03
C PHE A 93 -21.81 -1.04 10.90
N VAL A 94 -20.90 -1.46 11.79
CA VAL A 94 -19.50 -1.03 11.75
C VAL A 94 -18.82 -1.51 10.47
N GLN A 95 -19.08 -2.75 10.05
CA GLN A 95 -18.57 -3.28 8.79
C GLN A 95 -19.04 -2.45 7.59
N SER A 96 -20.32 -2.10 7.50
CA SER A 96 -20.84 -1.28 6.40
C SER A 96 -20.19 0.09 6.35
N PHE A 97 -19.92 0.71 7.51
CA PHE A 97 -19.23 2.00 7.58
C PHE A 97 -17.75 1.91 7.18
N LEU A 98 -17.06 0.83 7.57
CA LEU A 98 -15.66 0.61 7.28
C LEU A 98 -15.42 -0.03 5.90
N PHE A 99 -16.46 -0.50 5.23
CA PHE A 99 -16.38 -1.20 3.94
C PHE A 99 -15.61 -0.42 2.85
N PRO A 100 -15.80 0.90 2.65
CA PRO A 100 -15.01 1.66 1.68
C PRO A 100 -13.51 1.64 1.98
N PHE A 101 -13.14 1.71 3.26
CA PHE A 101 -11.75 1.61 3.67
C PHE A 101 -11.21 0.21 3.47
N TYR A 102 -12.01 -0.81 3.75
CA TYR A 102 -11.69 -2.20 3.51
C TYR A 102 -11.34 -2.46 2.04
N ILE A 103 -12.18 -2.00 1.11
CA ILE A 103 -11.92 -2.13 -0.32
C ILE A 103 -10.64 -1.36 -0.69
N TRP A 104 -10.56 -0.10 -0.29
CA TRP A 104 -9.45 0.77 -0.66
C TRP A 104 -8.10 0.26 -0.19
N CYS A 105 -8.06 -0.24 1.03
CA CYS A 105 -6.83 -0.66 1.68
C CYS A 105 -6.47 -2.12 1.38
N GLY A 106 -7.45 -3.00 1.47
CA GLY A 106 -7.26 -4.43 1.36
C GLY A 106 -7.25 -4.94 -0.08
N GLY A 107 -8.09 -4.36 -0.93
CA GLY A 107 -8.27 -4.85 -2.29
C GLY A 107 -6.98 -5.01 -3.09
N PRO A 108 -6.11 -3.99 -3.22
CA PRO A 108 -4.87 -4.12 -3.99
C PRO A 108 -3.87 -5.15 -3.44
N LEU A 109 -3.95 -5.46 -2.14
CA LEU A 109 -3.05 -6.40 -1.46
C LEU A 109 -3.65 -7.81 -1.33
N TYR A 110 -4.90 -7.97 -1.71
CA TYR A 110 -5.62 -9.20 -1.47
C TYR A 110 -5.09 -10.40 -2.28
N GLY A 111 -4.38 -10.17 -3.38
CA GLY A 111 -3.69 -11.22 -4.13
C GLY A 111 -2.65 -11.99 -3.30
N PHE A 112 -2.16 -11.44 -2.17
CA PHE A 112 -1.31 -12.18 -1.24
C PHE A 112 -2.02 -13.36 -0.59
N ARG A 113 -3.36 -13.44 -0.64
CA ARG A 113 -4.12 -14.63 -0.24
C ARG A 113 -3.66 -15.88 -0.99
N TYR A 114 -3.39 -15.76 -2.27
CA TYR A 114 -2.85 -16.88 -3.07
C TYR A 114 -1.54 -17.41 -2.48
N MET A 115 -0.62 -16.53 -2.12
CA MET A 115 0.65 -16.91 -1.51
C MET A 115 0.43 -17.56 -0.13
N LEU A 116 -0.41 -16.97 0.72
CA LEU A 116 -0.67 -17.51 2.06
C LEU A 116 -1.28 -18.91 1.99
N PHE A 117 -2.22 -19.14 1.07
CA PHE A 117 -2.85 -20.44 0.89
C PHE A 117 -1.88 -21.47 0.30
N HIS A 118 -1.20 -21.16 -0.81
CA HIS A 118 -0.39 -22.14 -1.52
C HIS A 118 0.98 -22.41 -0.92
N LEU A 119 1.65 -21.38 -0.37
CA LEU A 119 2.99 -21.54 0.21
C LEU A 119 2.96 -21.92 1.69
N PHE A 120 1.99 -21.41 2.43
CA PHE A 120 1.92 -21.62 3.87
C PHE A 120 0.76 -22.51 4.31
N SER A 121 -0.07 -22.98 3.37
CA SER A 121 -1.27 -23.80 3.63
C SER A 121 -2.22 -23.15 4.68
N LEU A 122 -2.26 -21.81 4.73
CA LEU A 122 -3.07 -21.04 5.65
C LEU A 122 -4.38 -20.64 4.98
N ASP A 123 -5.47 -21.28 5.39
CA ASP A 123 -6.82 -20.87 5.02
C ASP A 123 -7.34 -19.84 6.03
N LEU A 124 -7.01 -18.57 5.78
CA LEU A 124 -7.35 -17.44 6.65
C LEU A 124 -8.61 -16.73 6.13
N ASN A 125 -9.42 -16.23 7.07
CA ASN A 125 -10.53 -15.38 6.69
C ASN A 125 -10.04 -14.03 6.13
N GLU A 126 -10.91 -13.36 5.40
CA GLU A 126 -10.58 -12.11 4.67
C GLU A 126 -10.05 -11.02 5.59
N GLN A 127 -10.67 -10.82 6.76
CA GLN A 127 -10.26 -9.79 7.71
C GLN A 127 -8.84 -10.04 8.24
N THR A 128 -8.47 -11.30 8.49
CA THR A 128 -7.14 -11.68 8.94
C THR A 128 -6.09 -11.47 7.84
N ILE A 129 -6.43 -11.78 6.59
CA ILE A 129 -5.52 -11.55 5.45
C ILE A 129 -5.20 -10.06 5.32
N ILE A 130 -6.22 -9.19 5.38
CA ILE A 130 -6.03 -7.74 5.28
C ILE A 130 -5.22 -7.22 6.47
N LEU A 131 -5.48 -7.71 7.68
CA LEU A 131 -4.72 -7.33 8.86
C LEU A 131 -3.23 -7.67 8.71
N ILE A 132 -2.91 -8.86 8.18
CA ILE A 132 -1.52 -9.30 7.98
C ILE A 132 -0.84 -8.55 6.83
N THR A 133 -1.56 -8.24 5.77
CA THR A 133 -0.99 -7.59 4.58
C THR A 133 -0.90 -6.07 4.69
N SER A 134 -1.73 -5.41 5.51
CA SER A 134 -1.74 -3.95 5.64
C SER A 134 -0.39 -3.34 6.09
N PRO A 135 0.42 -3.97 6.98
CA PRO A 135 1.76 -3.45 7.32
C PRO A 135 2.77 -3.51 6.18
N LEU A 136 2.55 -4.34 5.17
CA LEU A 136 3.46 -4.43 4.02
C LEU A 136 3.57 -3.08 3.29
N GLY A 137 2.46 -2.39 3.10
CA GLY A 137 2.44 -1.10 2.41
C GLY A 137 3.34 -0.06 3.06
N ILE A 138 3.23 0.12 4.38
CA ILE A 138 4.08 1.07 5.11
C ILE A 138 5.54 0.65 5.08
N SER A 139 5.83 -0.64 5.30
CA SER A 139 7.19 -1.18 5.33
C SER A 139 7.90 -0.98 3.99
N PHE A 140 7.27 -1.37 2.89
CA PHE A 140 7.82 -1.22 1.55
C PHE A 140 7.98 0.25 1.13
N SER A 141 7.03 1.12 1.50
CA SER A 141 7.15 2.56 1.25
C SER A 141 8.32 3.19 2.01
N PHE A 142 8.54 2.81 3.28
CA PHE A 142 9.68 3.30 4.05
C PHE A 142 11.02 2.77 3.51
N ILE A 143 11.09 1.51 3.12
CA ILE A 143 12.29 0.92 2.49
C ILE A 143 12.66 1.73 1.23
N GLY A 144 11.68 1.97 0.35
CA GLY A 144 11.90 2.77 -0.85
C GLY A 144 12.43 4.16 -0.54
N TYR A 145 11.75 4.88 0.36
CA TYR A 145 12.17 6.23 0.77
C TYR A 145 13.58 6.26 1.36
N TRP A 146 13.90 5.33 2.25
CA TRP A 146 15.21 5.26 2.89
C TRP A 146 16.34 4.96 1.88
N LEU A 147 16.10 4.04 0.94
CA LEU A 147 17.04 3.75 -0.16
C LEU A 147 17.31 4.99 -1.00
N GLY A 148 16.27 5.76 -1.36
CA GLY A 148 16.43 7.02 -2.09
C GLY A 148 17.29 8.04 -1.33
N CYS A 149 17.06 8.20 -0.02
CA CYS A 149 17.88 9.08 0.83
C CYS A 149 19.35 8.63 0.90
N ARG A 150 19.61 7.32 0.96
CA ARG A 150 20.97 6.78 0.99
C ARG A 150 21.74 7.03 -0.29
N ILE A 151 21.14 6.78 -1.44
CA ILE A 151 21.80 7.01 -2.74
C ILE A 151 22.19 8.48 -2.91
N LEU A 152 21.35 9.41 -2.49
CA LEU A 152 21.68 10.83 -2.56
C LEU A 152 22.89 11.17 -1.66
N LYS A 153 22.97 10.61 -0.45
CA LYS A 153 24.11 10.82 0.45
C LYS A 153 25.41 10.29 -0.16
N LEU A 154 25.37 9.09 -0.75
CA LEU A 154 26.53 8.51 -1.42
C LEU A 154 27.01 9.38 -2.61
N LYS A 155 26.06 9.87 -3.44
CA LYS A 155 26.42 10.75 -4.56
C LYS A 155 27.08 12.04 -4.12
N LYS A 156 26.63 12.65 -3.02
CA LYS A 156 27.26 13.86 -2.44
C LYS A 156 28.67 13.57 -1.91
N SER A 157 28.89 12.45 -1.28
CA SER A 157 30.19 12.02 -0.74
C SER A 157 31.23 11.76 -1.85
N LEU A 158 30.81 11.22 -2.98
CA LEU A 158 31.67 10.94 -4.14
C LEU A 158 32.00 12.19 -4.97
N GLY A 159 31.09 13.17 -5.01
CA GLY A 159 31.29 14.43 -5.75
C GLY A 159 32.07 15.50 -4.98
N SER A 160 32.43 15.23 -3.69
CA SER A 160 33.23 16.14 -2.85
C SER A 160 34.72 15.76 -2.79
N LYS A 161 35.11 14.74 -3.53
CA LYS A 161 36.52 14.37 -3.78
C LYS A 161 36.97 14.84 -5.15
#